data_b575432ad9f251f610de32292c1f23b3
#
_entry.id   b575432ad9f251f610de32292c1f23b3
#
_cell.length_a   1.000
_cell.length_b   1.000
_cell.length_c   1.000
_cell.angle_alpha   90.00
_cell.angle_beta   90.00
_cell.angle_gamma   90.00
#
_symmetry.space_group_name_H-M   'P 1'
#
loop_
_entity.id
_entity.type
_entity.pdbx_description
1 polymer ?
#
loop_
_entity_poly.entity_id
_entity_poly.type
_entity_poly.pdbx_seq_one_letter_code
_entity_poly.pdbx_strand_id
1 'polypeptide(L)'
;MTTIAFDGKTMACDTRVVCGSNCYNTDTKIYENDFAVIGAAGDAGVGDILVGDRGILVPKHYDFDFEALVYVKDAEKVYKVAFYKSWDCALSSVIPIADRFAAVGSGAPYALAAMECEYSAHGGVAVASRFDPNTGGRIITKQLLG
;
A
#
# COMPACT_ATOMS: atom_id res chain seq x y z
N MET A 1 -7.59 0.88 -8.50
CA MET A 1 -6.75 0.99 -7.30
C MET A 1 -5.30 0.79 -7.67
N THR A 2 -4.52 0.12 -6.89
CA THR A 2 -3.08 0.05 -7.07
C THR A 2 -2.53 -1.23 -6.47
N THR A 3 -1.21 -1.38 -6.46
CA THR A 3 -0.52 -2.46 -5.77
C THR A 3 0.59 -1.87 -4.91
N ILE A 4 0.54 -2.13 -3.62
CA ILE A 4 1.62 -1.89 -2.67
C ILE A 4 2.05 -3.26 -2.16
N ALA A 5 3.34 -3.57 -2.22
CA ALA A 5 3.88 -4.85 -1.79
C ALA A 5 5.04 -4.65 -0.83
N PHE A 6 5.16 -5.56 0.14
CA PHE A 6 6.27 -5.59 1.10
C PHE A 6 6.80 -7.02 1.20
N ASP A 7 8.09 -7.20 1.04
CA ASP A 7 8.74 -8.52 1.01
C ASP A 7 9.53 -8.86 2.27
N GLY A 8 9.38 -8.08 3.32
CA GLY A 8 10.14 -8.21 4.57
C GLY A 8 11.30 -7.23 4.69
N LYS A 9 11.69 -6.60 3.61
CA LYS A 9 12.80 -5.62 3.58
C LYS A 9 12.46 -4.35 2.81
N THR A 10 11.73 -4.50 1.72
CA THR A 10 11.48 -3.44 0.74
C THR A 10 9.98 -3.30 0.52
N MET A 11 9.53 -2.07 0.44
CA MET A 11 8.18 -1.73 0.00
C MET A 11 8.24 -1.26 -1.44
N ALA A 12 7.33 -1.74 -2.28
CA ALA A 12 7.25 -1.37 -3.69
C ALA A 12 5.83 -0.94 -4.02
N CYS A 13 5.70 -0.04 -4.97
CA CYS A 13 4.39 0.37 -5.48
C CYS A 13 4.45 0.60 -6.99
N ASP A 14 3.30 0.49 -7.64
CA ASP A 14 3.11 0.99 -9.00
C ASP A 14 2.86 2.50 -8.98
N THR A 15 2.75 3.11 -10.15
CA THR A 15 2.54 4.55 -10.28
C THR A 15 1.30 4.90 -11.11
N ARG A 16 0.50 3.90 -11.51
CA ARG A 16 -0.70 4.14 -12.30
C ARG A 16 -1.84 4.67 -11.44
N VAL A 17 -2.46 5.76 -11.91
CA VAL A 17 -3.71 6.29 -11.37
C VAL A 17 -4.76 6.20 -12.46
N VAL A 18 -5.87 5.55 -12.16
CA VAL A 18 -7.02 5.43 -13.07
C VAL A 18 -8.08 6.42 -12.62
N CYS A 19 -8.45 7.33 -13.51
CA CYS A 19 -9.47 8.34 -13.23
C CYS A 19 -10.49 8.32 -14.38
N GLY A 20 -11.64 7.70 -14.14
CA GLY A 20 -12.63 7.47 -15.18
C GLY A 20 -12.07 6.55 -16.27
N SER A 21 -12.07 7.01 -17.51
CA SER A 21 -11.55 6.27 -18.67
C SER A 21 -10.06 6.58 -18.95
N ASN A 22 -9.44 7.45 -18.16
CA ASN A 22 -8.06 7.89 -18.39
C ASN A 22 -7.12 7.26 -17.37
N CYS A 23 -5.88 7.03 -17.82
CA CYS A 23 -4.78 6.59 -16.96
C CYS A 23 -3.70 7.65 -16.90
N TYR A 24 -3.21 7.91 -15.71
CA TYR A 24 -2.11 8.83 -15.46
C TYR A 24 -1.05 8.12 -14.65
N ASN A 25 0.15 8.66 -14.62
CA ASN A 25 1.20 8.20 -13.72
C ASN A 25 1.43 9.25 -12.65
N THR A 26 1.51 8.81 -11.40
CA THR A 26 1.95 9.64 -10.27
C THR A 26 3.45 9.43 -10.04
N ASP A 27 4.06 10.29 -9.24
CA ASP A 27 5.47 10.15 -8.89
C ASP A 27 5.71 8.97 -7.96
N THR A 28 4.82 8.76 -6.99
CA THR A 28 4.93 7.67 -6.02
C THR A 28 3.60 7.43 -5.32
N LYS A 29 3.46 6.24 -4.74
CA LYS A 29 2.38 5.90 -3.81
C LYS A 29 2.95 5.48 -2.45
N ILE A 30 4.25 5.70 -2.25
CA ILE A 30 4.94 5.50 -0.97
C ILE A 30 5.31 6.86 -0.42
N TYR A 31 4.89 7.13 0.79
CA TYR A 31 5.04 8.42 1.48
C TYR A 31 5.78 8.19 2.78
N GLU A 32 6.52 9.19 3.23
CA GLU A 32 7.33 9.07 4.43
C GLU A 32 7.19 10.30 5.31
N ASN A 33 7.09 10.08 6.61
CA ASN A 33 7.27 11.10 7.63
C ASN A 33 8.34 10.62 8.64
N ASP A 34 8.55 11.35 9.71
CA ASP A 34 9.55 10.99 10.74
C ASP A 34 9.18 9.73 11.54
N PHE A 35 7.93 9.31 11.50
CA PHE A 35 7.36 8.20 12.25
C PHE A 35 7.25 6.92 11.40
N ALA A 36 6.86 7.02 10.12
CA ALA A 36 6.49 5.87 9.33
C ALA A 36 6.76 6.04 7.83
N VAL A 37 6.82 4.91 7.13
CA VAL A 37 6.73 4.82 5.67
C VAL A 37 5.38 4.21 5.33
N ILE A 38 4.60 4.87 4.47
CA ILE A 38 3.22 4.51 4.19
C ILE A 38 3.04 4.29 2.69
N GLY A 39 2.67 3.06 2.32
CA GLY A 39 2.22 2.76 0.97
C GLY A 39 0.70 2.76 0.95
N ALA A 40 0.10 3.61 0.13
CA ALA A 40 -1.34 3.84 0.15
C ALA A 40 -2.01 3.49 -1.17
N ALA A 41 -3.10 2.75 -1.09
CA ALA A 41 -3.98 2.39 -2.20
C ALA A 41 -5.38 2.93 -1.91
N GLY A 42 -5.98 3.60 -2.89
CA GLY A 42 -7.30 4.22 -2.75
C GLY A 42 -7.47 5.34 -3.76
N ASP A 43 -8.29 6.30 -3.43
CA ASP A 43 -8.50 7.48 -4.27
C ASP A 43 -7.21 8.31 -4.37
N ALA A 44 -7.07 9.05 -5.45
CA ALA A 44 -5.92 9.92 -5.66
C ALA A 44 -5.81 10.95 -4.52
N GLY A 45 -4.59 11.12 -3.99
CA GLY A 45 -4.34 12.05 -2.89
C GLY A 45 -4.47 11.46 -1.50
N VAL A 46 -4.96 10.23 -1.37
CA VAL A 46 -5.10 9.56 -0.06
C VAL A 46 -3.76 9.47 0.67
N GLY A 47 -2.68 9.16 -0.04
CA GLY A 47 -1.36 9.07 0.57
C GLY A 47 -0.88 10.37 1.22
N ASP A 48 -1.16 11.50 0.59
CA ASP A 48 -0.80 12.82 1.16
C ASP A 48 -1.56 13.10 2.46
N ILE A 49 -2.80 12.66 2.54
CA ILE A 49 -3.60 12.79 3.76
C ILE A 49 -3.07 11.86 4.85
N LEU A 50 -2.83 10.61 4.51
CA LEU A 50 -2.40 9.60 5.49
C LEU A 50 -1.01 9.89 6.05
N VAL A 51 -0.10 10.45 5.26
CA VAL A 51 1.25 10.79 5.74
C VAL A 51 1.25 11.89 6.78
N GLY A 52 0.21 12.73 6.80
CA GLY A 52 0.01 13.74 7.83
C GLY A 52 -0.68 13.22 9.08
N ASP A 53 -1.14 11.99 9.10
CA ASP A 53 -1.90 11.41 10.20
C ASP A 53 -1.00 10.60 11.12
N ARG A 54 -0.54 11.21 12.20
CA ARG A 54 0.29 10.52 13.21
C ARG A 54 -0.52 9.50 14.01
N GLY A 55 -1.84 9.57 13.98
CA GLY A 55 -2.73 8.62 14.66
C GLY A 55 -3.25 7.52 13.72
N ILE A 56 -2.57 7.23 12.61
CA ILE A 56 -3.01 6.26 11.60
C ILE A 56 -3.22 4.86 12.20
N LEU A 57 -2.49 4.49 13.25
CA LEU A 57 -2.62 3.19 13.92
C LEU A 57 -3.73 3.17 14.97
N VAL A 58 -4.39 4.29 15.21
CA VAL A 58 -5.56 4.34 16.10
C VAL A 58 -6.80 4.16 15.24
N PRO A 59 -7.60 3.11 15.49
CA PRO A 59 -8.83 2.90 14.71
C PRO A 59 -9.75 4.12 14.77
N LYS A 60 -10.18 4.59 13.59
CA LYS A 60 -11.02 5.78 13.47
C LYS A 60 -11.83 5.76 12.19
N HIS A 61 -12.78 6.66 12.09
CA HIS A 61 -13.57 6.88 10.88
C HIS A 61 -12.81 7.80 9.91
N TYR A 62 -12.85 7.45 8.62
CA TYR A 62 -12.33 8.29 7.54
C TYR A 62 -13.45 8.62 6.55
N ASP A 63 -13.29 9.70 5.80
CA ASP A 63 -14.26 10.12 4.77
C ASP A 63 -13.97 9.52 3.40
N PHE A 64 -13.00 8.63 3.29
CA PHE A 64 -12.55 8.02 2.04
C PHE A 64 -12.16 6.56 2.25
N ASP A 65 -12.32 5.77 1.20
CA ASP A 65 -11.89 4.37 1.19
C ASP A 65 -10.39 4.28 0.92
N PHE A 66 -9.71 3.39 1.63
CA PHE A 66 -8.30 3.13 1.38
C PHE A 66 -7.83 1.80 1.98
N GLU A 67 -6.71 1.32 1.45
CA GLU A 67 -5.87 0.31 2.09
C GLU A 67 -4.44 0.85 2.13
N ALA A 68 -3.72 0.59 3.21
CA ALA A 68 -2.35 1.05 3.35
C ALA A 68 -1.49 0.02 4.07
N LEU A 69 -0.20 -0.02 3.70
CA LEU A 69 0.84 -0.65 4.50
C LEU A 69 1.61 0.44 5.22
N VAL A 70 1.72 0.33 6.53
CA VAL A 70 2.38 1.32 7.38
C VAL A 70 3.56 0.65 8.07
N TYR A 71 4.78 1.06 7.69
CA TYR A 71 6.00 0.62 8.36
C TYR A 71 6.35 1.64 9.44
N VAL A 72 6.29 1.22 10.70
CA VAL A 72 6.63 2.07 11.86
C VAL A 72 8.12 1.95 12.12
N LYS A 73 8.85 3.06 11.97
CA LYS A 73 10.31 3.08 11.99
C LYS A 73 10.89 2.60 13.32
N ASP A 74 10.39 3.10 14.43
CA ASP A 74 10.94 2.75 15.76
C ASP A 74 10.69 1.30 16.14
N ALA A 75 9.53 0.76 15.77
CA ALA A 75 9.15 -0.61 16.07
C ALA A 75 9.64 -1.62 15.04
N GLU A 76 10.08 -1.16 13.88
CA GLU A 76 10.43 -2.00 12.72
C GLU A 76 9.31 -3.00 12.39
N LYS A 77 8.08 -2.50 12.41
CA LYS A 77 6.87 -3.32 12.21
C LYS A 77 6.01 -2.75 11.10
N VAL A 78 5.35 -3.66 10.38
CA VAL A 78 4.39 -3.31 9.32
C VAL A 78 2.98 -3.60 9.82
N TYR A 79 2.08 -2.65 9.55
CA TYR A 79 0.66 -2.78 9.81
C TYR A 79 -0.11 -2.62 8.52
N LYS A 80 -1.19 -3.38 8.38
CA LYS A 80 -2.20 -3.13 7.35
C LYS A 80 -3.29 -2.28 7.97
N VAL A 81 -3.55 -1.12 7.38
CA VAL A 81 -4.64 -0.23 7.80
C VAL A 81 -5.61 -0.10 6.63
N ALA A 82 -6.88 -0.29 6.88
CA ALA A 82 -7.90 -0.21 5.83
C ALA A 82 -9.18 0.42 6.37
N PHE A 83 -9.87 1.13 5.49
CA PHE A 83 -11.20 1.68 5.77
C PHE A 83 -12.03 1.66 4.50
N TYR A 84 -13.26 1.19 4.64
CA TYR A 84 -14.26 1.23 3.56
C TYR A 84 -15.58 1.75 4.12
N LYS A 85 -16.16 2.72 3.44
CA LYS A 85 -17.44 3.31 3.85
C LYS A 85 -18.59 2.31 3.89
N SER A 86 -18.47 1.22 3.10
CA SER A 86 -19.48 0.16 3.04
C SER A 86 -19.44 -0.79 4.24
N TRP A 87 -18.43 -0.69 5.10
CA TRP A 87 -18.37 -1.52 6.30
C TRP A 87 -19.44 -1.09 7.31
N ASP A 88 -20.02 -2.07 8.01
CA ASP A 88 -20.97 -1.82 9.08
C ASP A 88 -20.33 -1.18 10.31
N CYS A 89 -19.01 -1.32 10.47
CA CYS A 89 -18.29 -0.68 11.57
C CYS A 89 -17.84 0.73 11.16
N ALA A 90 -17.84 1.63 12.13
CA ALA A 90 -17.46 3.03 11.91
C ALA A 90 -15.95 3.28 12.06
N LEU A 91 -15.15 2.23 12.23
CA LEU A 91 -13.72 2.36 12.53
C LEU A 91 -12.87 1.64 11.49
N SER A 92 -11.69 2.17 11.26
CA SER A 92 -10.69 1.51 10.41
C SER A 92 -10.22 0.20 11.05
N SER A 93 -9.77 -0.73 10.20
CA SER A 93 -9.10 -1.95 10.62
C SER A 93 -7.60 -1.70 10.67
N VAL A 94 -6.96 -2.02 11.80
CA VAL A 94 -5.51 -1.89 11.98
C VAL A 94 -4.97 -3.26 12.39
N ILE A 95 -4.22 -3.90 11.51
CA ILE A 95 -3.76 -5.28 11.69
C ILE A 95 -2.23 -5.33 11.63
N PRO A 96 -1.56 -5.76 12.72
CA PRO A 96 -0.11 -6.01 12.63
C PRO A 96 0.16 -7.21 11.73
N ILE A 97 1.15 -7.07 10.84
CA ILE A 97 1.54 -8.13 9.92
C ILE A 97 2.65 -8.96 10.56
N ALA A 98 2.35 -10.22 10.84
CA ALA A 98 3.32 -11.18 11.36
C ALA A 98 3.99 -11.96 10.24
N ASP A 99 3.38 -12.03 9.07
CA ASP A 99 3.92 -12.74 7.92
C ASP A 99 5.08 -11.97 7.28
N ARG A 100 5.90 -12.70 6.54
CA ARG A 100 7.04 -12.10 5.82
C ARG A 100 6.60 -11.15 4.73
N PHE A 101 5.48 -11.46 4.06
CA PHE A 101 4.98 -10.71 2.92
C PHE A 101 3.65 -10.04 3.24
N ALA A 102 3.44 -8.87 2.68
CA ALA A 102 2.16 -8.18 2.75
C ALA A 102 1.92 -7.43 1.45
N ALA A 103 0.66 -7.26 1.08
CA ALA A 103 0.29 -6.44 -0.06
C ALA A 103 -1.11 -5.87 0.15
N VAL A 104 -1.36 -4.71 -0.44
CA VAL A 104 -2.67 -4.07 -0.46
C VAL A 104 -2.97 -3.53 -1.86
N GLY A 105 -4.22 -3.23 -2.12
CA GLY A 105 -4.69 -2.74 -3.40
C GLY A 105 -5.24 -3.86 -4.30
N SER A 106 -5.73 -3.47 -5.48
CA SER A 106 -6.38 -4.41 -6.41
C SER A 106 -5.45 -5.49 -6.95
N GLY A 107 -4.15 -5.21 -7.04
CA GLY A 107 -3.15 -6.19 -7.48
C GLY A 107 -2.55 -7.03 -6.36
N ALA A 108 -2.99 -6.87 -5.13
CA ALA A 108 -2.41 -7.56 -3.97
C ALA A 108 -2.35 -9.09 -4.10
N PRO A 109 -3.40 -9.80 -4.57
CA PRO A 109 -3.33 -11.25 -4.70
C PRO A 109 -2.21 -11.71 -5.64
N TYR A 110 -1.97 -10.99 -6.74
CA TYR A 110 -0.91 -11.32 -7.69
C TYR A 110 0.47 -11.07 -7.09
N ALA A 111 0.62 -9.97 -6.38
CA ALA A 111 1.89 -9.62 -5.74
C ALA A 111 2.23 -10.62 -4.62
N LEU A 112 1.25 -11.02 -3.80
CA LEU A 112 1.45 -12.02 -2.75
C LEU A 112 1.86 -13.36 -3.34
N ALA A 113 1.19 -13.82 -4.39
CA ALA A 113 1.54 -15.07 -5.05
C ALA A 113 2.96 -15.05 -5.61
N ALA A 114 3.35 -13.93 -6.23
CA ALA A 114 4.69 -13.78 -6.79
C ALA A 114 5.76 -13.80 -5.69
N MET A 115 5.53 -13.09 -4.58
CA MET A 115 6.48 -13.06 -3.46
C MET A 115 6.60 -14.42 -2.79
N GLU A 116 5.51 -15.19 -2.73
CA GLU A 116 5.52 -16.57 -2.23
C GLU A 116 6.39 -17.46 -3.12
N CYS A 117 6.52 -17.14 -4.40
CA CYS A 117 7.41 -17.80 -5.35
C CYS A 117 8.80 -17.15 -5.41
N GLU A 118 9.22 -16.53 -4.33
CA GLU A 118 10.56 -15.94 -4.13
C GLU A 118 10.84 -14.67 -4.95
N TYR A 119 9.81 -14.01 -5.48
CA TYR A 119 9.99 -12.70 -6.10
C TYR A 119 10.13 -11.64 -5.00
N SER A 120 10.84 -10.56 -5.32
CA SER A 120 10.93 -9.38 -4.45
C SER A 120 9.61 -8.58 -4.49
N ALA A 121 9.50 -7.57 -3.63
CA ALA A 121 8.36 -6.64 -3.69
C ALA A 121 8.25 -5.98 -5.07
N HIS A 122 9.38 -5.56 -5.65
CA HIS A 122 9.43 -5.03 -7.02
C HIS A 122 8.86 -6.04 -8.02
N GLY A 123 9.32 -7.30 -7.95
CA GLY A 123 8.84 -8.38 -8.81
C GLY A 123 7.35 -8.65 -8.60
N GLY A 124 6.89 -8.58 -7.35
CA GLY A 124 5.47 -8.73 -7.03
C GLY A 124 4.59 -7.68 -7.71
N VAL A 125 5.00 -6.42 -7.66
CA VAL A 125 4.30 -5.33 -8.35
C VAL A 125 4.36 -5.52 -9.88
N ALA A 126 5.52 -5.95 -10.39
CA ALA A 126 5.67 -6.22 -11.83
C ALA A 126 4.72 -7.31 -12.31
N VAL A 127 4.56 -8.40 -11.56
CA VAL A 127 3.60 -9.46 -11.88
C VAL A 127 2.18 -8.91 -11.81
N ALA A 128 1.84 -8.18 -10.75
CA ALA A 128 0.51 -7.58 -10.61
C ALA A 128 0.17 -6.66 -11.80
N SER A 129 1.14 -5.92 -12.31
CA SER A 129 0.90 -5.00 -13.43
C SER A 129 0.53 -5.72 -14.74
N ARG A 130 0.84 -7.01 -14.85
CA ARG A 130 0.48 -7.81 -16.02
C ARG A 130 -0.98 -8.29 -15.97
N PHE A 131 -1.56 -8.42 -14.80
CA PHE A 131 -2.88 -9.03 -14.63
C PHE A 131 -3.93 -8.05 -14.12
N ASP A 132 -3.53 -7.07 -13.34
CA ASP A 132 -4.44 -6.05 -12.81
C ASP A 132 -4.40 -4.80 -13.70
N PRO A 133 -5.50 -4.46 -14.39
CA PRO A 133 -5.52 -3.27 -15.25
C PRO A 133 -5.34 -1.95 -14.48
N ASN A 134 -5.58 -1.95 -13.17
CA ASN A 134 -5.42 -0.77 -12.33
C ASN A 134 -4.00 -0.60 -11.79
N THR A 135 -3.10 -1.54 -12.09
CA THR A 135 -1.70 -1.52 -11.66
C THR A 135 -0.81 -1.34 -12.89
N GLY A 136 0.14 -0.44 -12.82
CA GLY A 136 1.07 -0.24 -13.94
C GLY A 136 1.95 0.98 -13.77
N GLY A 137 2.62 1.35 -14.85
CA GLY A 137 3.59 2.43 -14.83
C GLY A 137 4.91 2.02 -14.20
N ARG A 138 5.74 3.00 -13.90
CA ARG A 138 7.04 2.77 -13.26
C ARG A 138 6.85 2.23 -11.85
N ILE A 139 7.72 1.33 -11.43
CA ILE A 139 7.69 0.75 -10.08
C ILE A 139 8.67 1.52 -9.20
N ILE A 140 8.16 2.00 -8.06
CA ILE A 140 8.95 2.70 -7.05
C ILE A 140 9.22 1.75 -5.90
N THR A 141 10.43 1.75 -5.39
CA THR A 141 10.82 0.93 -4.24
C THR A 141 11.43 1.77 -3.13
N LYS A 142 11.21 1.34 -1.90
CA LYS A 142 11.82 1.92 -0.71
C LYS A 142 12.35 0.80 0.17
N GLN A 143 13.66 0.77 0.39
CA GLN A 143 14.25 -0.18 1.32
C GLN A 143 13.96 0.28 2.76
N LEU A 144 13.39 -0.59 3.58
CA LEU A 144 12.97 -0.29 4.95
C LEU A 144 13.93 -0.86 5.97
N LEU A 145 14.39 -2.09 5.72
CA LEU A 145 15.34 -2.79 6.60
C LEU A 145 16.63 -3.02 5.82
N GLY A 146 17.70 -2.69 6.47
CA GLY A 146 18.98 -2.67 5.88
C GLY A 146 19.76 -3.87 5.76
#